data_08dfc5cda5b2b698fddb2a6c23bd0895
#
_entry.id   08dfc5cda5b2b698fddb2a6c23bd0895
#
_cell.length_a   1.000
_cell.length_b   1.000
_cell.length_c   1.000
_cell.angle_alpha   90.00
_cell.angle_beta   90.00
_cell.angle_gamma   90.00
#
_symmetry.space_group_name_H-M   'P 1'
#
loop_
_entity.id
_entity.type
_entity.pdbx_description
1 polymer ?
#
loop_
_entity_poly.entity_id
_entity_poly.type
_entity_poly.pdbx_seq_one_letter_code
_entity_poly.pdbx_strand_id
1 'polypeptide(L)'
;RSKLTGMISSIGQAPLITAFRVRAYKKGPVRVQVMKKNKPKPVLGLFIGSSLKGYVGAMQRKNLSMRYPLRIPHGPSVPQMFSAESSMSVIAPFAEKTLNQRFLHEVSYRYGKFGGR
;
A
#
# COMPACT_ATOMS: atom_id res chain seq x y z
N ARG A 1 -1.08 -23.01 -29.10
CA ARG A 1 -1.73 -23.23 -27.77
C ARG A 1 -2.09 -21.87 -27.16
N SER A 2 -3.39 -21.66 -26.91
CA SER A 2 -3.85 -20.52 -26.14
C SER A 2 -3.39 -20.66 -24.69
N LYS A 3 -2.76 -19.62 -24.14
CA LYS A 3 -2.43 -19.56 -22.73
C LYS A 3 -3.60 -18.98 -21.96
N LEU A 4 -3.98 -19.63 -20.87
CA LEU A 4 -4.89 -19.03 -19.92
C LEU A 4 -4.17 -17.90 -19.19
N THR A 5 -4.69 -16.70 -19.31
CA THR A 5 -4.15 -15.52 -18.63
C THR A 5 -5.19 -14.87 -17.74
N GLY A 6 -4.76 -14.40 -16.59
CA GLY A 6 -5.58 -13.59 -15.70
C GLY A 6 -4.88 -12.28 -15.41
N MET A 7 -5.65 -11.27 -15.07
CA MET A 7 -5.15 -9.95 -14.68
C MET A 7 -5.65 -9.56 -13.31
N ILE A 8 -4.74 -9.08 -12.47
CA ILE A 8 -5.08 -8.45 -11.19
C ILE A 8 -4.61 -7.00 -11.26
N SER A 9 -5.51 -6.08 -11.00
CA SER A 9 -5.19 -4.65 -10.99
C SER A 9 -5.55 -4.03 -9.64
N SER A 10 -4.81 -3.01 -9.26
CA SER A 10 -5.08 -2.23 -8.07
C SER A 10 -5.05 -0.75 -8.42
N ILE A 11 -6.07 -0.04 -7.98
CA ILE A 11 -6.22 1.40 -8.20
C ILE A 11 -6.33 2.09 -6.86
N GLY A 12 -5.70 3.25 -6.72
CA GLY A 12 -5.80 4.03 -5.51
C GLY A 12 -4.82 5.19 -5.48
N GLN A 13 -5.19 6.22 -4.74
CA GLN A 13 -4.31 7.36 -4.48
C GLN A 13 -3.45 7.09 -3.25
N ALA A 14 -2.31 7.77 -3.19
CA ALA A 14 -1.46 7.72 -2.01
C ALA A 14 -2.17 8.38 -0.81
N PRO A 15 -2.39 7.67 0.29
CA PRO A 15 -3.00 8.24 1.48
C PRO A 15 -2.05 9.22 2.17
N LEU A 16 -2.59 10.11 2.98
CA LEU A 16 -1.78 10.98 3.83
C LEU A 16 -0.94 10.13 4.80
N ILE A 17 0.23 10.63 5.14
CA ILE A 17 1.15 9.90 6.04
C ILE A 17 0.51 9.65 7.42
N THR A 18 -0.44 10.46 7.83
CA THR A 18 -1.21 10.29 9.07
C THR A 18 -2.12 9.06 9.07
N ALA A 19 -2.42 8.48 7.91
CA ALA A 19 -3.13 7.19 7.82
C ALA A 19 -2.29 6.03 8.35
N PHE A 20 -0.97 6.19 8.41
CA PHE A 20 -0.03 5.25 9.01
C PHE A 20 0.23 5.60 10.47
N ARG A 21 0.91 4.70 11.18
CA ARG A 21 1.26 4.95 12.57
C ARG A 21 2.42 5.95 12.65
N VAL A 22 2.10 7.18 13.01
CA VAL A 22 3.07 8.27 13.21
C VAL A 22 3.29 8.47 14.71
N ARG A 23 4.55 8.48 15.14
CA ARG A 23 4.92 8.69 16.54
C ARG A 23 5.90 9.86 16.66
N ALA A 24 5.52 10.85 17.44
CA ALA A 24 6.42 11.92 17.86
C ALA A 24 7.02 11.58 19.23
N TYR A 25 8.29 11.80 19.37
CA TYR A 25 9.01 11.64 20.62
C TYR A 25 9.45 13.03 21.15
N LYS A 26 9.60 13.15 22.46
CA LYS A 26 10.06 14.41 23.08
C LYS A 26 11.42 14.86 22.57
N LYS A 27 12.27 13.92 22.23
CA LYS A 27 13.59 14.17 21.63
C LYS A 27 13.75 13.28 20.39
N GLY A 28 14.21 13.85 19.30
CA GLY A 28 14.49 13.13 18.07
C GLY A 28 13.44 13.30 16.98
N PRO A 29 13.67 12.69 15.81
CA PRO A 29 12.77 12.81 14.66
C PRO A 29 11.47 12.06 14.87
N VAL A 30 10.42 12.52 14.20
CA VAL A 30 9.15 11.81 14.12
C VAL A 30 9.35 10.51 13.34
N ARG A 31 8.83 9.42 13.87
CA ARG A 31 8.94 8.09 13.25
C ARG A 31 7.62 7.64 12.68
N VAL A 32 7.67 6.97 11.53
CA VAL A 32 6.51 6.44 10.83
C VAL A 32 6.65 4.94 10.65
N GLN A 33 5.59 4.22 10.95
CA GLN A 33 5.49 2.78 10.73
C GLN A 33 4.43 2.51 9.65
N VAL A 34 4.86 2.06 8.49
CA VAL A 34 3.98 1.70 7.37
C VAL A 34 3.50 0.27 7.49
N MET A 35 4.40 -0.66 7.70
CA MET A 35 4.07 -2.07 7.88
C MET A 35 4.10 -2.46 9.37
N LYS A 36 3.10 -3.20 9.83
CA LYS A 36 3.01 -3.66 11.23
C LYS A 36 4.22 -4.51 11.66
N LYS A 37 4.82 -5.23 10.73
CA LYS A 37 6.00 -6.08 10.99
C LYS A 37 7.31 -5.29 11.12
N ASN A 38 7.37 -4.10 10.55
CA ASN A 38 8.58 -3.31 10.52
C ASN A 38 8.65 -2.34 11.69
N LYS A 39 9.87 -2.06 12.14
CA LYS A 39 10.08 -1.02 13.16
C LYS A 39 9.78 0.36 12.56
N PRO A 40 9.27 1.32 13.37
CA PRO A 40 9.09 2.69 12.93
C PRO A 40 10.41 3.30 12.45
N LYS A 41 10.39 3.94 11.29
CA LYS A 41 11.56 4.59 10.70
C LYS A 41 11.48 6.12 10.90
N PRO A 42 12.60 6.79 11.21
CA PRO A 42 12.62 8.24 11.28
C PRO A 42 12.45 8.87 9.90
N VAL A 43 11.69 9.94 9.83
CA VAL A 43 11.49 10.73 8.61
C VAL A 43 12.07 12.13 8.83
N LEU A 44 13.05 12.50 8.02
CA LEU A 44 13.73 13.78 8.14
C LEU A 44 12.78 14.94 7.84
N GLY A 45 12.82 15.97 8.69
CA GLY A 45 12.03 17.18 8.52
C GLY A 45 10.52 17.04 8.79
N LEU A 46 10.07 15.85 9.20
CA LEU A 46 8.68 15.64 9.60
C LEU A 46 8.44 16.16 11.01
N PHE A 47 7.34 16.89 11.21
CA PHE A 47 6.90 17.34 12.51
C PHE A 47 5.37 17.32 12.61
N ILE A 48 4.85 17.28 13.81
CA ILE A 48 3.41 17.34 14.07
C ILE A 48 3.03 18.77 14.42
N GLY A 49 2.05 19.30 13.72
CA GLY A 49 1.57 20.67 13.94
C GLY A 49 0.18 20.89 13.36
N SER A 50 -0.28 22.11 13.44
CA SER A 50 -1.55 22.56 12.87
C SER A 50 -1.32 23.58 11.76
N SER A 51 -2.08 23.48 10.68
CA SER A 51 -2.07 24.47 9.61
C SER A 51 -3.14 25.55 9.85
N LEU A 52 -2.96 26.70 9.20
CA LEU A 52 -3.93 27.80 9.23
C LEU A 52 -5.33 27.40 8.69
N LYS A 53 -5.39 26.35 7.87
CA LYS A 53 -6.64 25.80 7.31
C LYS A 53 -7.29 24.73 8.17
N GLY A 54 -6.87 24.56 9.42
CA GLY A 54 -7.46 23.60 10.37
C GLY A 54 -6.95 22.17 10.26
N TYR A 55 -5.99 21.87 9.40
CA TYR A 55 -5.36 20.56 9.38
C TYR A 55 -4.45 20.40 10.59
N VAL A 56 -4.62 19.30 11.31
CA VAL A 56 -3.74 18.90 12.42
C VAL A 56 -3.12 17.55 12.08
N GLY A 57 -1.80 17.46 12.08
CA GLY A 57 -1.11 16.21 11.78
C GLY A 57 0.34 16.40 11.39
N ALA A 58 0.88 15.42 10.69
CA ALA A 58 2.26 15.41 10.27
C ALA A 58 2.48 16.30 9.03
N MET A 59 3.42 17.19 9.12
CA MET A 59 3.83 18.10 8.05
C MET A 59 5.33 18.04 7.86
N GLN A 60 5.78 18.40 6.66
CA GLN A 60 7.20 18.45 6.32
C GLN A 60 7.51 19.77 5.62
N ARG A 61 8.66 20.34 5.90
CA ARG A 61 9.15 21.49 5.15
C ARG A 61 9.55 21.08 3.74
N LYS A 62 9.11 21.83 2.75
CA LYS A 62 9.47 21.58 1.35
C LYS A 62 10.99 21.80 1.14
N ASN A 63 11.54 22.79 1.82
CA ASN A 63 12.96 23.05 1.89
C ASN A 63 13.38 23.09 3.36
N LEU A 64 14.35 22.27 3.75
CA LEU A 64 14.81 22.14 5.14
C LEU A 64 15.42 23.44 5.70
N SER A 65 15.96 24.30 4.84
CA SER A 65 16.53 25.60 5.23
C SER A 65 15.50 26.71 5.42
N MET A 66 14.28 26.50 4.94
CA MET A 66 13.21 27.51 5.01
C MET A 66 12.06 27.05 5.90
N ARG A 67 11.44 28.01 6.63
CA ARG A 67 10.26 27.73 7.45
C ARG A 67 9.03 27.36 6.60
N TYR A 68 8.86 28.00 5.47
CA TYR A 68 7.79 27.81 4.52
C TYR A 68 8.34 27.64 3.10
N PRO A 69 7.65 27.02 2.15
CA PRO A 69 6.33 26.37 2.29
C PRO A 69 6.41 25.01 3.01
N LEU A 70 5.26 24.65 3.60
CA LEU A 70 5.05 23.33 4.20
C LEU A 70 4.30 22.44 3.22
N ARG A 71 4.57 21.14 3.29
CA ARG A 71 3.82 20.12 2.54
C ARG A 71 3.29 19.06 3.49
N ILE A 72 2.19 18.43 3.12
CA ILE A 72 1.67 17.26 3.81
C ILE A 72 2.19 16.04 3.05
N PRO A 73 3.11 15.25 3.64
CA PRO A 73 3.64 14.09 2.94
C PRO A 73 2.59 12.99 2.84
N HIS A 74 2.69 12.19 1.78
CA HIS A 74 1.85 11.04 1.55
C HIS A 74 2.67 9.76 1.78
N GLY A 75 2.01 8.73 2.25
CA GLY A 75 2.59 7.39 2.35
C GLY A 75 2.46 6.63 1.02
N PRO A 76 2.91 5.38 0.99
CA PRO A 76 2.76 4.55 -0.19
C PRO A 76 1.28 4.25 -0.48
N SER A 77 0.90 4.31 -1.75
CA SER A 77 -0.44 3.91 -2.18
C SER A 77 -0.61 2.39 -2.16
N VAL A 78 -1.85 1.92 -2.18
CA VAL A 78 -2.14 0.48 -2.30
C VAL A 78 -1.49 -0.12 -3.56
N PRO A 79 -1.59 0.50 -4.75
CA PRO A 79 -0.85 0.01 -5.92
C PRO A 79 0.66 -0.09 -5.73
N GLN A 80 1.28 0.87 -5.07
CA GLN A 80 2.72 0.84 -4.78
C GLN A 80 3.09 -0.30 -3.82
N MET A 81 2.32 -0.50 -2.77
CA MET A 81 2.52 -1.62 -1.84
C MET A 81 2.27 -2.97 -2.52
N PHE A 82 1.28 -3.04 -3.40
CA PHE A 82 0.96 -4.24 -4.17
C PHE A 82 2.08 -4.61 -5.15
N SER A 83 2.66 -3.64 -5.85
CA SER A 83 3.74 -3.84 -6.82
C SER A 83 5.13 -4.03 -6.19
N ALA A 84 5.28 -3.84 -4.87
CA ALA A 84 6.54 -4.09 -4.19
C ALA A 84 6.96 -5.56 -4.35
N GLU A 85 8.25 -5.79 -4.57
CA GLU A 85 8.79 -7.14 -4.81
C GLU A 85 8.44 -8.12 -3.69
N SER A 86 8.54 -7.67 -2.44
CA SER A 86 8.17 -8.48 -1.27
C SER A 86 6.69 -8.88 -1.24
N SER A 87 5.82 -8.03 -1.74
CA SER A 87 4.39 -8.33 -1.86
C SER A 87 4.11 -9.22 -3.05
N MET A 88 4.72 -8.94 -4.20
CA MET A 88 4.54 -9.72 -5.42
C MET A 88 5.05 -11.16 -5.26
N SER A 89 6.11 -11.39 -4.51
CA SER A 89 6.63 -12.73 -4.23
C SER A 89 5.63 -13.63 -3.50
N VAL A 90 4.71 -13.05 -2.75
CA VAL A 90 3.63 -13.77 -2.05
C VAL A 90 2.36 -13.81 -2.88
N ILE A 91 2.01 -12.71 -3.52
CA ILE A 91 0.73 -12.54 -4.23
C ILE A 91 0.72 -13.36 -5.54
N ALA A 92 1.79 -13.34 -6.32
CA ALA A 92 1.82 -14.00 -7.62
C ALA A 92 1.61 -15.53 -7.53
N PRO A 93 2.32 -16.28 -6.68
CA PRO A 93 2.06 -17.72 -6.51
C PRO A 93 0.66 -18.03 -5.97
N PHE A 94 0.16 -17.23 -5.04
CA PHE A 94 -1.18 -17.39 -4.48
C PHE A 94 -2.26 -17.12 -5.54
N ALA A 95 -2.10 -16.08 -6.34
CA ALA A 95 -3.03 -15.76 -7.43
C ALA A 95 -3.05 -16.85 -8.48
N GLU A 96 -1.90 -17.36 -8.88
CA GLU A 96 -1.77 -18.46 -9.84
C GLU A 96 -2.46 -19.74 -9.33
N LYS A 97 -2.19 -20.12 -8.09
CA LYS A 97 -2.84 -21.27 -7.45
C LYS A 97 -4.35 -21.11 -7.40
N THR A 98 -4.84 -19.96 -6.99
CA THR A 98 -6.28 -19.68 -6.89
C THR A 98 -6.93 -19.68 -8.27
N LEU A 99 -6.29 -19.08 -9.28
CA LEU A 99 -6.78 -19.08 -10.65
C LEU A 99 -6.93 -20.51 -11.18
N ASN A 100 -5.90 -21.35 -11.01
CA ASN A 100 -5.94 -22.74 -11.45
C ASN A 100 -7.04 -23.53 -10.76
N GLN A 101 -7.20 -23.39 -9.45
CA GLN A 101 -8.27 -24.05 -8.69
C GLN A 101 -9.66 -23.63 -9.16
N ARG A 102 -9.87 -22.33 -9.34
CA ARG A 102 -11.15 -21.79 -9.80
C ARG A 102 -11.45 -22.20 -11.23
N PHE A 103 -10.45 -22.18 -12.09
CA PHE A 103 -10.58 -22.64 -13.47
C PHE A 103 -10.97 -24.11 -13.54
N LEU A 104 -10.26 -24.98 -12.84
CA LEU A 104 -10.59 -26.42 -12.79
C LEU A 104 -11.98 -26.68 -12.23
N HIS A 105 -12.36 -25.96 -11.19
CA HIS A 105 -13.70 -26.05 -10.63
C HIS A 105 -14.78 -25.65 -11.64
N GLU A 106 -14.59 -24.53 -12.32
CA GLU A 106 -15.54 -24.02 -13.32
C GLU A 106 -15.66 -24.95 -14.53
N VAL A 107 -14.54 -25.47 -15.02
CA VAL A 107 -14.53 -26.47 -16.09
C VAL A 107 -15.26 -27.73 -15.67
N SER A 108 -14.97 -28.28 -14.50
CA SER A 108 -15.64 -29.47 -13.98
C SER A 108 -17.13 -29.26 -13.79
N TYR A 109 -17.52 -28.10 -13.28
CA TYR A 109 -18.92 -27.75 -13.09
C TYR A 109 -19.67 -27.67 -14.43
N ARG A 110 -19.12 -26.97 -15.40
CA ARG A 110 -19.74 -26.84 -16.73
C ARG A 110 -19.75 -28.14 -17.50
N TYR A 111 -18.66 -28.89 -17.42
CA TYR A 111 -18.58 -30.21 -18.05
C TYR A 111 -19.60 -31.17 -17.45
N GLY A 112 -19.72 -31.21 -16.13
CA GLY A 112 -20.73 -32.01 -15.45
C GLY A 112 -22.16 -31.58 -15.79
N LYS A 113 -22.38 -30.26 -15.99
CA LYS A 113 -23.71 -29.74 -16.36
C LYS A 113 -24.11 -30.04 -17.80
N PHE A 114 -23.17 -30.03 -18.74
CA PHE A 114 -23.45 -30.14 -20.16
C PHE A 114 -23.02 -31.47 -20.79
N GLY A 115 -22.08 -32.19 -20.25
CA GLY A 115 -21.50 -33.41 -20.82
C GLY A 115 -21.48 -34.60 -19.89
N GLY A 116 -21.68 -34.40 -18.60
CA GLY A 116 -21.63 -35.45 -17.59
C GLY A 116 -23.05 -35.91 -17.19
N ARG A 117 -23.52 -36.85 -17.83
CA ARG A 117 -24.63 -37.65 -17.30
C ARG A 117 -24.13 -38.84 -16.52
#